data_bb74e51d1ea02cd2ccbb10695ffe36dd
#
_entry.id   bb74e51d1ea02cd2ccbb10695ffe36dd
#
_cell.length_a   1.000
_cell.length_b   1.000
_cell.length_c   1.000
_cell.angle_alpha   90.00
_cell.angle_beta   90.00
_cell.angle_gamma   90.00
#
_symmetry.space_group_name_H-M   'P 1'
#
loop_
_entity.id
_entity.type
_entity.pdbx_description
1 polymer ?
#
loop_
_entity_poly.entity_id
_entity_poly.type
_entity_poly.pdbx_seq_one_letter_code
_entity_poly.pdbx_strand_id
1 'polypeptide(L)'
;MAENLTLSGIARLVGCTSLYLVLTLLFSLLEKNEKYFKFNALVKQIIIGICFGIVSIFSTVYGVSAGSAVINVRDAGPLCAGFLFGGFSGIVAGAIGGTFRWLASSLISAEYTTLACSLSTFLAGIFSALMVKTIFDEKHPSALAGLGIGATMEVLHMLLILVTNNYNITYAFFFVQECTIPMVLCNGIALFGSIITYDIVKGNMHKKKKKKRISEEFGISLLIVVVVALIFTSFFTQRIVYEVSTVATAYIKEVIAYLVAFMEVLIYTALFILIYQLIRKKIVVNLQHVNKDLKKIQHGELDTYVDVRAYAEFSELSDYINDTVNTLKRFISDAENRVKQELELATKIQYSSLPHTFPKRDDIELYASMKPAKEVGGDFYDFYMIDSYNYVFLIADVSGKGFPAALFMMTAKTMLKDLMERGYSTDEAFIKANERLYKSNDAEMFLTSWMGKLDLRTGKITYSNAGHNHPIVIRNDGTVEYLITKPNFVLAGMDGIKYNSYELTLGKGDMLYLYTDGVTEATAVAHDRKILYGDDRLLNIAKKLKNEAPDSFCKTISQEVMDFTGSEPQADDITMLAIRFNDTMDISDSNDLNEEN
;
A
#
# COMPACT_ATOMS: atom_id res chain seq x y z
N MET A 1 -45.86 -45.86 16.11
CA MET A 1 -46.82 -45.54 17.20
C MET A 1 -46.20 -44.44 18.03
N ALA A 2 -46.66 -43.23 17.79
CA ALA A 2 -46.30 -42.10 18.60
C ALA A 2 -47.27 -42.08 19.81
N GLU A 3 -47.09 -43.00 20.73
CA GLU A 3 -47.79 -42.95 21.99
C GLU A 3 -46.98 -42.11 22.97
N ASN A 4 -47.46 -40.88 23.12
CA ASN A 4 -47.53 -40.24 24.41
C ASN A 4 -46.29 -39.57 24.98
N LEU A 5 -45.81 -38.52 24.29
CA LEU A 5 -45.36 -37.40 25.07
C LEU A 5 -46.64 -36.83 25.75
N THR A 6 -46.92 -37.30 26.94
CA THR A 6 -48.06 -36.80 27.74
C THR A 6 -47.86 -35.31 27.99
N LEU A 7 -48.93 -34.55 28.16
CA LEU A 7 -48.86 -33.12 28.50
C LEU A 7 -47.95 -32.86 29.71
N SER A 8 -47.93 -33.78 30.67
CA SER A 8 -47.01 -33.76 31.81
C SER A 8 -45.53 -33.97 31.43
N GLY A 9 -45.25 -34.81 30.45
CA GLY A 9 -43.90 -35.01 29.94
C GLY A 9 -43.35 -33.78 29.22
N ILE A 10 -44.17 -33.15 28.36
CA ILE A 10 -43.81 -31.88 27.71
C ILE A 10 -43.56 -30.80 28.77
N ALA A 11 -44.41 -30.68 29.79
CA ALA A 11 -44.24 -29.72 30.88
C ALA A 11 -42.90 -29.92 31.65
N ARG A 12 -42.47 -31.16 31.87
CA ARG A 12 -41.15 -31.48 32.48
C ARG A 12 -39.99 -31.05 31.62
N LEU A 13 -40.02 -31.32 30.33
CA LEU A 13 -38.96 -30.90 29.38
C LEU A 13 -38.87 -29.37 29.29
N VAL A 14 -40.01 -28.68 29.20
CA VAL A 14 -40.07 -27.22 29.22
C VAL A 14 -39.55 -26.68 30.56
N GLY A 15 -39.87 -27.32 31.67
CA GLY A 15 -39.35 -26.97 32.98
C GLY A 15 -37.83 -27.08 33.08
N CYS A 16 -37.26 -28.20 32.61
CA CYS A 16 -35.81 -28.38 32.55
C CYS A 16 -35.11 -27.35 31.62
N THR A 17 -35.71 -27.08 30.48
CA THR A 17 -35.19 -26.04 29.54
C THR A 17 -35.20 -24.66 30.20
N SER A 18 -36.30 -24.32 30.92
CA SER A 18 -36.43 -23.04 31.59
C SER A 18 -35.41 -22.84 32.72
N LEU A 19 -34.98 -23.91 33.40
CA LEU A 19 -33.92 -23.82 34.42
C LEU A 19 -32.59 -23.32 33.84
N TYR A 20 -32.20 -23.73 32.63
CA TYR A 20 -31.01 -23.21 31.96
C TYR A 20 -31.15 -21.72 31.65
N LEU A 21 -32.34 -21.27 31.24
CA LEU A 21 -32.58 -19.85 30.96
C LEU A 21 -32.48 -19.02 32.26
N VAL A 22 -33.10 -19.49 33.36
CA VAL A 22 -33.04 -18.83 34.66
C VAL A 22 -31.60 -18.76 35.17
N LEU A 23 -30.85 -19.85 35.06
CA LEU A 23 -29.47 -19.90 35.51
C LEU A 23 -28.58 -18.96 34.65
N THR A 24 -28.80 -18.91 33.33
CA THR A 24 -28.15 -17.96 32.44
C THR A 24 -28.46 -16.53 32.80
N LEU A 25 -29.73 -16.21 33.09
CA LEU A 25 -30.15 -14.88 33.54
C LEU A 25 -29.41 -14.47 34.81
N LEU A 26 -29.42 -15.38 35.84
CA LEU A 26 -28.78 -15.13 37.12
C LEU A 26 -27.27 -14.80 36.95
N PHE A 27 -26.53 -15.67 36.30
CA PHE A 27 -25.07 -15.46 36.15
C PHE A 27 -24.74 -14.29 35.25
N SER A 28 -25.54 -14.01 34.23
CA SER A 28 -25.36 -12.83 33.38
C SER A 28 -25.57 -11.53 34.16
N LEU A 29 -26.54 -11.48 35.07
CA LEU A 29 -26.76 -10.35 35.97
C LEU A 29 -25.64 -10.19 37.00
N LEU A 30 -25.16 -11.31 37.59
CA LEU A 30 -24.03 -11.30 38.52
C LEU A 30 -22.75 -10.81 37.87
N GLU A 31 -22.45 -11.21 36.63
CA GLU A 31 -21.29 -10.73 35.89
C GLU A 31 -21.44 -9.27 35.45
N LYS A 32 -22.66 -8.80 35.18
CA LYS A 32 -22.90 -7.39 34.82
C LYS A 32 -22.65 -6.47 36.02
N ASN A 33 -22.83 -6.97 37.22
CA ASN A 33 -22.63 -6.23 38.45
C ASN A 33 -21.43 -6.79 39.24
N GLU A 34 -20.23 -6.40 38.82
CA GLU A 34 -18.94 -6.89 39.38
C GLU A 34 -18.80 -6.76 40.88
N LYS A 35 -19.61 -5.93 41.52
CA LYS A 35 -19.61 -5.71 42.98
C LYS A 35 -19.97 -6.98 43.74
N TYR A 36 -20.86 -7.82 43.19
CA TYR A 36 -21.39 -9.00 43.87
C TYR A 36 -20.70 -10.32 43.51
N PHE A 37 -19.88 -10.36 42.46
CA PHE A 37 -19.22 -11.57 41.98
C PHE A 37 -17.70 -11.34 41.79
N LYS A 38 -17.01 -11.07 42.93
CA LYS A 38 -15.58 -10.72 42.99
C LYS A 38 -14.67 -11.94 43.12
N PHE A 39 -14.70 -12.87 42.16
CA PHE A 39 -13.79 -14.00 42.09
C PHE A 39 -12.83 -13.84 40.88
N ASN A 40 -11.70 -14.56 40.93
CA ASN A 40 -10.88 -14.64 39.75
C ASN A 40 -11.62 -15.41 38.64
N ALA A 41 -11.17 -15.25 37.38
CA ALA A 41 -11.85 -15.79 36.19
C ALA A 41 -12.04 -17.32 36.30
N LEU A 42 -11.02 -18.05 36.77
CA LEU A 42 -11.07 -19.51 36.90
C LEU A 42 -12.11 -19.97 37.93
N VAL A 43 -12.13 -19.33 39.11
CA VAL A 43 -13.10 -19.65 40.18
C VAL A 43 -14.52 -19.35 39.72
N LYS A 44 -14.74 -18.25 39.00
CA LYS A 44 -16.05 -17.95 38.40
C LYS A 44 -16.52 -19.07 37.48
N GLN A 45 -15.65 -19.52 36.57
CA GLN A 45 -15.97 -20.61 35.64
C GLN A 45 -16.26 -21.94 36.37
N ILE A 46 -15.55 -22.25 37.45
CA ILE A 46 -15.78 -23.44 38.25
C ILE A 46 -17.17 -23.36 38.89
N ILE A 47 -17.52 -22.25 39.58
CA ILE A 47 -18.83 -22.06 40.24
C ILE A 47 -19.97 -22.19 39.23
N ILE A 48 -19.85 -21.51 38.09
CA ILE A 48 -20.84 -21.58 37.01
C ILE A 48 -20.96 -23.01 36.47
N GLY A 49 -19.83 -23.65 36.18
CA GLY A 49 -19.81 -25.04 35.71
C GLY A 49 -20.48 -26.01 36.68
N ILE A 50 -20.26 -25.87 38.00
CA ILE A 50 -20.93 -26.68 39.04
C ILE A 50 -22.45 -26.48 38.99
N CYS A 51 -22.92 -25.23 38.94
CA CYS A 51 -24.35 -24.93 38.91
C CYS A 51 -25.06 -25.49 37.66
N PHE A 52 -24.45 -25.32 36.46
CA PHE A 52 -24.99 -25.90 35.24
C PHE A 52 -24.90 -27.43 35.23
N GLY A 53 -23.85 -28.02 35.82
CA GLY A 53 -23.73 -29.45 36.05
C GLY A 53 -24.82 -30.03 36.95
N ILE A 54 -25.19 -29.33 38.03
CA ILE A 54 -26.31 -29.69 38.91
C ILE A 54 -27.63 -29.67 38.11
N VAL A 55 -27.88 -28.65 37.28
CA VAL A 55 -29.07 -28.63 36.42
C VAL A 55 -29.06 -29.75 35.39
N SER A 56 -27.91 -30.17 34.88
CA SER A 56 -27.77 -31.34 34.03
C SER A 56 -28.12 -32.64 34.76
N ILE A 57 -27.74 -32.77 36.04
CA ILE A 57 -28.16 -33.87 36.91
C ILE A 57 -29.68 -33.86 37.06
N PHE A 58 -30.26 -32.68 37.41
CA PHE A 58 -31.70 -32.52 37.57
C PHE A 58 -32.46 -32.92 36.31
N SER A 59 -32.00 -32.46 35.13
CA SER A 59 -32.57 -32.83 33.83
C SER A 59 -32.51 -34.33 33.53
N THR A 60 -31.50 -35.02 34.08
CA THR A 60 -31.37 -36.48 33.95
C THR A 60 -32.42 -37.20 34.81
N VAL A 61 -32.63 -36.76 36.07
CA VAL A 61 -33.55 -37.39 37.03
C VAL A 61 -35.02 -37.14 36.65
N TYR A 62 -35.32 -35.92 36.18
CA TYR A 62 -36.68 -35.51 35.78
C TYR A 62 -36.97 -35.69 34.28
N GLY A 63 -36.14 -36.43 33.57
CA GLY A 63 -36.38 -36.79 32.19
C GLY A 63 -37.71 -37.51 31.98
N VAL A 64 -38.17 -37.54 30.74
CA VAL A 64 -39.44 -38.16 30.36
C VAL A 64 -39.20 -39.55 29.82
N SER A 65 -39.78 -40.57 30.45
CA SER A 65 -39.73 -41.93 29.93
C SER A 65 -40.63 -42.06 28.70
N ALA A 66 -40.07 -42.51 27.58
CA ALA A 66 -40.75 -42.82 26.35
C ALA A 66 -40.35 -44.26 26.00
N GLY A 67 -41.24 -45.23 26.29
CA GLY A 67 -40.91 -46.65 26.17
C GLY A 67 -39.72 -47.04 27.06
N SER A 68 -38.68 -47.53 26.46
CA SER A 68 -37.42 -47.88 27.15
C SER A 68 -36.39 -46.72 27.18
N ALA A 69 -36.75 -45.54 26.66
CA ALA A 69 -35.89 -44.38 26.54
C ALA A 69 -36.22 -43.30 27.58
N VAL A 70 -35.24 -42.48 27.95
CA VAL A 70 -35.41 -41.29 28.77
C VAL A 70 -35.00 -40.06 27.99
N ILE A 71 -35.99 -39.29 27.55
CA ILE A 71 -35.81 -38.01 26.87
C ILE A 71 -35.43 -36.95 27.92
N ASN A 72 -34.36 -36.23 27.71
CA ASN A 72 -33.86 -35.20 28.63
C ASN A 72 -33.16 -34.05 27.88
N VAL A 73 -32.81 -32.97 28.63
CA VAL A 73 -32.15 -31.75 28.10
C VAL A 73 -30.77 -31.57 28.75
N ARG A 74 -30.14 -32.67 29.13
CA ARG A 74 -28.90 -32.69 29.94
C ARG A 74 -27.73 -32.05 29.25
N ASP A 75 -27.56 -32.30 27.94
CA ASP A 75 -26.40 -31.88 27.15
C ASP A 75 -26.39 -30.37 26.88
N ALA A 76 -27.54 -29.68 27.04
CA ALA A 76 -27.63 -28.23 27.01
C ALA A 76 -26.85 -27.54 28.14
N GLY A 77 -26.72 -28.17 29.31
CA GLY A 77 -26.01 -27.57 30.45
C GLY A 77 -24.55 -27.25 30.17
N PRO A 78 -23.71 -28.26 29.79
CA PRO A 78 -22.33 -28.03 29.38
C PRO A 78 -22.18 -27.06 28.21
N LEU A 79 -23.09 -27.11 27.23
CA LEU A 79 -23.07 -26.19 26.10
C LEU A 79 -23.34 -24.74 26.52
N CYS A 80 -24.40 -24.50 27.32
CA CYS A 80 -24.73 -23.15 27.82
C CYS A 80 -23.60 -22.59 28.68
N ALA A 81 -23.08 -23.38 29.63
CA ALA A 81 -21.97 -22.97 30.48
C ALA A 81 -20.74 -22.59 29.64
N GLY A 82 -20.31 -23.48 28.72
CA GLY A 82 -19.10 -23.30 27.95
C GLY A 82 -19.16 -22.15 26.97
N PHE A 83 -20.26 -22.00 26.25
CA PHE A 83 -20.38 -20.94 25.24
C PHE A 83 -20.61 -19.54 25.83
N LEU A 84 -21.28 -19.43 26.97
CA LEU A 84 -21.68 -18.13 27.54
C LEU A 84 -20.74 -17.61 28.63
N PHE A 85 -20.11 -18.52 29.38
CA PHE A 85 -19.32 -18.16 30.56
C PHE A 85 -17.85 -18.64 30.51
N GLY A 86 -17.43 -19.18 29.37
CA GLY A 86 -16.05 -19.62 29.11
C GLY A 86 -15.90 -21.15 29.05
N GLY A 87 -15.06 -21.63 28.16
CA GLY A 87 -14.94 -23.07 27.84
C GLY A 87 -14.72 -23.96 29.04
N PHE A 88 -13.97 -23.52 30.05
CA PHE A 88 -13.69 -24.33 31.21
C PHE A 88 -14.95 -24.61 32.05
N SER A 89 -15.92 -23.69 32.12
CA SER A 89 -17.19 -23.92 32.79
C SER A 89 -18.02 -25.03 32.13
N GLY A 90 -17.93 -25.13 30.76
CA GLY A 90 -18.54 -26.24 30.02
C GLY A 90 -17.92 -27.59 30.36
N ILE A 91 -16.58 -27.66 30.45
CA ILE A 91 -15.87 -28.88 30.83
C ILE A 91 -16.30 -29.34 32.25
N VAL A 92 -16.35 -28.41 33.20
CA VAL A 92 -16.77 -28.73 34.58
C VAL A 92 -18.22 -29.24 34.61
N ALA A 93 -19.15 -28.56 33.91
CA ALA A 93 -20.55 -28.97 33.84
C ALA A 93 -20.70 -30.36 33.17
N GLY A 94 -19.98 -30.60 32.08
CA GLY A 94 -19.95 -31.88 31.37
C GLY A 94 -19.40 -33.03 32.23
N ALA A 95 -18.33 -32.76 32.99
CA ALA A 95 -17.75 -33.72 33.90
C ALA A 95 -18.75 -34.12 35.03
N ILE A 96 -19.42 -33.14 35.64
CA ILE A 96 -20.40 -33.39 36.71
C ILE A 96 -21.61 -34.16 36.16
N GLY A 97 -22.22 -33.67 35.06
CA GLY A 97 -23.42 -34.29 34.47
C GLY A 97 -23.14 -35.70 33.91
N GLY A 98 -22.02 -35.89 33.25
CA GLY A 98 -21.59 -37.16 32.67
C GLY A 98 -21.22 -38.20 33.73
N THR A 99 -20.46 -37.79 34.76
CA THR A 99 -20.11 -38.68 35.89
C THR A 99 -21.33 -39.11 36.67
N PHE A 100 -22.26 -38.18 36.98
CA PHE A 100 -23.50 -38.54 37.65
C PHE A 100 -24.30 -39.56 36.83
N ARG A 101 -24.44 -39.35 35.52
CA ARG A 101 -25.17 -40.28 34.64
C ARG A 101 -24.55 -41.69 34.65
N TRP A 102 -23.22 -41.78 34.73
CA TRP A 102 -22.50 -43.04 34.83
C TRP A 102 -22.82 -43.75 36.18
N LEU A 103 -22.68 -43.05 37.28
CA LEU A 103 -22.86 -43.61 38.64
C LEU A 103 -24.33 -43.94 38.95
N ALA A 104 -25.28 -43.18 38.41
CA ALA A 104 -26.70 -43.34 38.66
C ALA A 104 -27.40 -44.30 37.68
N SER A 105 -26.66 -45.08 36.88
CA SER A 105 -27.23 -45.96 35.87
C SER A 105 -28.21 -46.98 36.43
N SER A 106 -27.89 -47.57 37.60
CA SER A 106 -28.77 -48.51 38.34
C SER A 106 -30.03 -47.86 38.92
N LEU A 107 -30.02 -46.54 39.20
CA LEU A 107 -31.14 -45.82 39.79
C LEU A 107 -32.18 -45.35 38.75
N ILE A 108 -31.75 -45.23 37.48
CA ILE A 108 -32.55 -44.60 36.41
C ILE A 108 -33.15 -45.63 35.45
N SER A 109 -32.99 -46.92 35.69
CA SER A 109 -33.51 -48.01 34.85
C SER A 109 -33.18 -47.91 33.36
N ALA A 110 -32.03 -47.32 33.03
CA ALA A 110 -31.61 -47.08 31.65
C ALA A 110 -30.14 -47.49 31.42
N GLU A 111 -29.80 -48.68 31.86
CA GLU A 111 -28.43 -49.23 31.78
C GLU A 111 -27.90 -49.32 30.36
N TYR A 112 -28.80 -49.62 29.42
CA TYR A 112 -28.47 -49.81 28.02
C TYR A 112 -27.75 -48.59 27.37
N THR A 113 -28.12 -47.34 27.75
CA THR A 113 -27.57 -46.11 27.16
C THR A 113 -26.55 -45.41 28.07
N THR A 114 -26.16 -46.00 29.17
CA THR A 114 -25.31 -45.35 30.19
C THR A 114 -24.01 -44.82 29.62
N LEU A 115 -23.27 -45.62 28.87
CA LEU A 115 -21.99 -45.23 28.28
C LEU A 115 -22.14 -44.07 27.26
N ALA A 116 -23.06 -44.22 26.30
CA ALA A 116 -23.29 -43.23 25.28
C ALA A 116 -23.73 -41.90 25.90
N CYS A 117 -24.70 -41.93 26.79
CA CYS A 117 -25.26 -40.76 27.45
C CYS A 117 -24.26 -40.02 28.36
N SER A 118 -23.41 -40.78 29.09
CA SER A 118 -22.37 -40.17 29.93
C SER A 118 -21.28 -39.53 29.09
N LEU A 119 -20.83 -40.22 28.02
CA LEU A 119 -19.82 -39.74 27.09
C LEU A 119 -20.30 -38.53 26.32
N SER A 120 -21.56 -38.51 25.85
CA SER A 120 -22.14 -37.36 25.16
C SER A 120 -22.09 -36.09 26.01
N THR A 121 -22.54 -36.16 27.27
CA THR A 121 -22.55 -35.01 28.15
C THR A 121 -21.14 -34.48 28.46
N PHE A 122 -20.16 -35.38 28.63
CA PHE A 122 -18.77 -35.01 28.80
C PHE A 122 -18.20 -34.36 27.53
N LEU A 123 -18.45 -34.95 26.36
CA LEU A 123 -18.03 -34.41 25.09
C LEU A 123 -18.69 -33.07 24.77
N ALA A 124 -19.93 -32.81 25.18
CA ALA A 124 -20.57 -31.52 25.02
C ALA A 124 -19.81 -30.38 25.73
N GLY A 125 -19.24 -30.67 26.90
CA GLY A 125 -18.40 -29.71 27.62
C GLY A 125 -17.08 -29.43 26.91
N ILE A 126 -16.37 -30.49 26.43
CA ILE A 126 -15.14 -30.33 25.67
C ILE A 126 -15.39 -29.63 24.34
N PHE A 127 -16.46 -30.00 23.64
CA PHE A 127 -16.87 -29.43 22.38
C PHE A 127 -17.15 -27.93 22.49
N SER A 128 -17.89 -27.49 23.53
CA SER A 128 -18.13 -26.07 23.76
C SER A 128 -16.82 -25.29 24.00
N ALA A 129 -15.89 -25.86 24.79
CA ALA A 129 -14.60 -25.22 25.06
C ALA A 129 -13.72 -25.10 23.81
N LEU A 130 -13.68 -26.15 23.00
CA LEU A 130 -12.92 -26.17 21.75
C LEU A 130 -13.47 -25.15 20.74
N MET A 131 -14.78 -25.13 20.53
CA MET A 131 -15.43 -24.23 19.59
C MET A 131 -15.29 -22.77 19.99
N VAL A 132 -15.42 -22.43 21.28
CA VAL A 132 -15.21 -21.05 21.77
C VAL A 132 -13.81 -20.58 21.41
N LYS A 133 -12.80 -21.42 21.58
CA LYS A 133 -11.40 -21.07 21.30
C LYS A 133 -11.07 -21.03 19.81
N THR A 134 -11.57 -21.97 19.01
CA THR A 134 -11.13 -22.16 17.62
C THR A 134 -12.02 -21.47 16.58
N ILE A 135 -13.32 -21.37 16.83
CA ILE A 135 -14.30 -20.86 15.86
C ILE A 135 -14.83 -19.48 16.27
N PHE A 136 -15.11 -19.30 17.57
CA PHE A 136 -15.76 -18.08 18.04
C PHE A 136 -14.81 -17.05 18.68
N ASP A 137 -13.52 -17.33 18.73
CA ASP A 137 -12.49 -16.38 19.17
C ASP A 137 -12.84 -15.76 20.54
N GLU A 138 -13.08 -16.64 21.51
CA GLU A 138 -13.49 -16.33 22.90
C GLU A 138 -14.83 -15.58 23.04
N LYS A 139 -15.68 -15.60 22.00
CA LYS A 139 -17.03 -15.05 22.01
C LYS A 139 -18.07 -16.16 22.01
N HIS A 140 -19.30 -15.82 22.39
CA HIS A 140 -20.41 -16.76 22.25
C HIS A 140 -20.96 -16.77 20.81
N PRO A 141 -21.55 -17.90 20.35
CA PRO A 141 -22.19 -17.99 19.04
C PRO A 141 -23.44 -17.10 18.97
N SER A 142 -23.94 -16.82 17.76
CA SER A 142 -25.27 -16.23 17.59
C SER A 142 -26.36 -17.20 18.06
N ALA A 143 -27.55 -16.67 18.44
CA ALA A 143 -28.65 -17.52 18.92
C ALA A 143 -29.01 -18.60 17.89
N LEU A 144 -29.11 -18.26 16.60
CA LEU A 144 -29.40 -19.23 15.53
C LEU A 144 -28.30 -20.30 15.40
N ALA A 145 -27.03 -19.90 15.56
CA ALA A 145 -25.92 -20.85 15.62
C ALA A 145 -26.02 -21.77 16.82
N GLY A 146 -26.41 -21.25 17.98
CA GLY A 146 -26.68 -22.02 19.18
C GLY A 146 -27.73 -23.11 18.99
N LEU A 147 -28.83 -22.77 18.30
CA LEU A 147 -29.85 -23.77 17.92
C LEU A 147 -29.21 -24.92 17.13
N GLY A 148 -28.46 -24.59 16.09
CA GLY A 148 -27.77 -25.59 15.26
C GLY A 148 -26.74 -26.43 16.02
N ILE A 149 -25.94 -25.80 16.89
CA ILE A 149 -24.93 -26.47 17.70
C ILE A 149 -25.60 -27.46 18.71
N GLY A 150 -26.65 -27.03 19.40
CA GLY A 150 -27.40 -27.89 20.28
C GLY A 150 -28.00 -29.09 19.56
N ALA A 151 -28.57 -28.87 18.39
CA ALA A 151 -29.09 -29.93 17.52
C ALA A 151 -28.01 -30.90 17.08
N THR A 152 -26.83 -30.41 16.66
CA THR A 152 -25.70 -31.24 16.26
C THR A 152 -25.20 -32.13 17.38
N MET A 153 -25.10 -31.58 18.58
CA MET A 153 -24.62 -32.35 19.74
C MET A 153 -25.52 -33.54 20.02
N GLU A 154 -26.83 -33.34 19.89
CA GLU A 154 -27.79 -34.44 20.08
C GLU A 154 -27.74 -35.49 18.96
N VAL A 155 -27.50 -35.09 17.73
CA VAL A 155 -27.26 -36.06 16.65
C VAL A 155 -26.01 -36.89 16.91
N LEU A 156 -24.92 -36.27 17.40
CA LEU A 156 -23.71 -37.00 17.81
C LEU A 156 -24.01 -37.93 19.01
N HIS A 157 -24.84 -37.51 19.94
CA HIS A 157 -25.29 -38.37 21.04
C HIS A 157 -26.03 -39.61 20.53
N MET A 158 -26.95 -39.46 19.58
CA MET A 158 -27.66 -40.58 18.96
C MET A 158 -26.73 -41.53 18.22
N LEU A 159 -25.73 -41.01 17.52
CA LEU A 159 -24.67 -41.83 16.87
C LEU A 159 -23.85 -42.62 17.92
N LEU A 160 -23.51 -42.00 19.05
CA LEU A 160 -22.83 -42.70 20.13
C LEU A 160 -23.67 -43.87 20.69
N ILE A 161 -25.00 -43.74 20.78
CA ILE A 161 -25.88 -44.83 21.21
C ILE A 161 -25.78 -46.00 20.22
N LEU A 162 -25.81 -45.75 18.93
CA LEU A 162 -25.69 -46.79 17.90
C LEU A 162 -24.32 -47.49 17.93
N VAL A 163 -23.24 -46.74 18.12
CA VAL A 163 -21.87 -47.28 18.13
C VAL A 163 -21.61 -48.08 19.41
N THR A 164 -22.05 -47.61 20.56
CA THR A 164 -21.81 -48.30 21.84
C THR A 164 -22.70 -49.53 22.07
N ASN A 165 -23.80 -49.66 21.34
CA ASN A 165 -24.78 -50.73 21.47
C ASN A 165 -24.94 -51.58 20.21
N ASN A 166 -23.85 -51.80 19.49
CA ASN A 166 -23.82 -52.55 18.24
C ASN A 166 -24.19 -54.03 18.37
N TYR A 167 -24.15 -54.59 19.57
CA TYR A 167 -24.56 -55.94 19.86
C TYR A 167 -26.07 -56.19 19.73
N ASN A 168 -26.90 -55.12 19.86
CA ASN A 168 -28.32 -55.17 19.56
C ASN A 168 -28.77 -53.91 18.84
N ILE A 169 -28.33 -53.82 17.57
CA ILE A 169 -28.50 -52.63 16.76
C ILE A 169 -29.98 -52.31 16.49
N THR A 170 -30.84 -53.31 16.41
CA THR A 170 -32.28 -53.10 16.19
C THR A 170 -32.91 -52.36 17.38
N TYR A 171 -32.57 -52.74 18.60
CA TYR A 171 -33.08 -52.10 19.81
C TYR A 171 -32.51 -50.67 19.96
N ALA A 172 -31.19 -50.51 19.73
CA ALA A 172 -30.57 -49.19 19.71
C ALA A 172 -31.26 -48.25 18.75
N PHE A 173 -31.64 -48.75 17.62
CA PHE A 173 -32.28 -48.04 16.56
C PHE A 173 -33.68 -47.52 16.91
N PHE A 174 -34.54 -48.39 17.47
CA PHE A 174 -35.84 -48.00 17.99
C PHE A 174 -35.72 -46.90 19.07
N PHE A 175 -34.72 -47.03 19.93
CA PHE A 175 -34.45 -46.08 20.98
C PHE A 175 -34.08 -44.69 20.40
N VAL A 176 -33.16 -44.68 19.43
CA VAL A 176 -32.75 -43.44 18.73
C VAL A 176 -33.94 -42.79 18.00
N GLN A 177 -34.78 -43.58 17.34
CA GLN A 177 -35.96 -43.07 16.64
C GLN A 177 -36.96 -42.34 17.55
N GLU A 178 -37.18 -42.83 18.78
CA GLU A 178 -38.08 -42.21 19.74
C GLU A 178 -37.50 -40.94 20.38
N CYS A 179 -36.16 -40.90 20.60
CA CYS A 179 -35.52 -39.83 21.36
C CYS A 179 -35.04 -38.67 20.47
N THR A 180 -34.67 -38.88 19.20
CA THR A 180 -33.95 -37.91 18.40
C THR A 180 -34.68 -36.59 18.26
N ILE A 181 -35.93 -36.57 17.80
CA ILE A 181 -36.66 -35.33 17.52
C ILE A 181 -36.89 -34.50 18.81
N PRO A 182 -37.44 -35.05 19.90
CA PRO A 182 -37.66 -34.29 21.11
C PRO A 182 -36.34 -33.73 21.70
N MET A 183 -35.27 -34.53 21.77
CA MET A 183 -34.01 -34.11 22.37
C MET A 183 -33.28 -33.06 21.51
N VAL A 184 -33.24 -33.21 20.18
CA VAL A 184 -32.68 -32.23 19.26
C VAL A 184 -33.38 -30.88 19.42
N LEU A 185 -34.73 -30.88 19.47
CA LEU A 185 -35.49 -29.64 19.64
C LEU A 185 -35.23 -29.00 21.00
N CYS A 186 -35.35 -29.76 22.10
CA CYS A 186 -35.25 -29.23 23.44
C CYS A 186 -33.84 -28.69 23.76
N ASN A 187 -32.78 -29.42 23.44
CA ASN A 187 -31.42 -28.96 23.65
C ASN A 187 -31.05 -27.77 22.76
N GLY A 188 -31.50 -27.78 21.50
CA GLY A 188 -31.34 -26.64 20.60
C GLY A 188 -32.02 -25.37 21.10
N ILE A 189 -33.30 -25.49 21.56
CA ILE A 189 -34.08 -24.37 22.11
C ILE A 189 -33.48 -23.88 23.44
N ALA A 190 -32.94 -24.76 24.27
CA ALA A 190 -32.28 -24.38 25.52
C ALA A 190 -31.06 -23.49 25.26
N LEU A 191 -30.20 -23.87 24.35
CA LEU A 191 -29.03 -23.08 24.00
C LEU A 191 -29.41 -21.79 23.29
N PHE A 192 -30.35 -21.82 22.33
CA PHE A 192 -30.88 -20.65 21.63
C PHE A 192 -31.42 -19.61 22.63
N GLY A 193 -32.32 -20.03 23.53
CA GLY A 193 -32.93 -19.15 24.53
C GLY A 193 -31.91 -18.60 25.52
N SER A 194 -30.94 -19.42 25.94
CA SER A 194 -29.86 -18.99 26.85
C SER A 194 -29.00 -17.91 26.21
N ILE A 195 -28.64 -18.02 24.92
CA ILE A 195 -27.87 -16.99 24.20
C ILE A 195 -28.68 -15.69 24.12
N ILE A 196 -29.96 -15.74 23.76
CA ILE A 196 -30.83 -14.55 23.74
C ILE A 196 -30.90 -13.88 25.11
N THR A 197 -31.10 -14.67 26.17
CA THR A 197 -31.14 -14.16 27.53
C THR A 197 -29.84 -13.46 27.91
N TYR A 198 -28.70 -14.06 27.60
CA TYR A 198 -27.40 -13.49 27.83
C TYR A 198 -27.20 -12.16 27.07
N ASP A 199 -27.59 -12.10 25.79
CA ASP A 199 -27.46 -10.90 24.95
C ASP A 199 -28.34 -9.75 25.42
N ILE A 200 -29.56 -10.05 25.88
CA ILE A 200 -30.46 -9.04 26.45
C ILE A 200 -29.82 -8.41 27.71
N VAL A 201 -29.34 -9.23 28.63
CA VAL A 201 -28.77 -8.76 29.92
C VAL A 201 -27.48 -7.96 29.69
N LYS A 202 -26.61 -8.41 28.81
CA LYS A 202 -25.34 -7.72 28.47
C LYS A 202 -25.53 -6.50 27.55
N GLY A 203 -26.76 -6.25 27.03
CA GLY A 203 -27.06 -5.11 26.15
C GLY A 203 -26.46 -5.24 24.76
N ASN A 204 -26.18 -6.46 24.33
CA ASN A 204 -25.58 -6.71 22.99
C ASN A 204 -26.60 -6.53 21.86
N MET A 205 -27.89 -6.59 22.12
CA MET A 205 -28.97 -6.46 21.14
C MET A 205 -29.00 -5.08 20.43
N HIS A 206 -28.54 -4.01 21.09
CA HIS A 206 -28.55 -2.64 20.54
C HIS A 206 -27.21 -2.15 19.99
N LYS A 207 -26.17 -2.95 20.09
CA LYS A 207 -24.90 -2.59 19.46
C LYS A 207 -25.04 -2.72 17.94
N LYS A 208 -24.72 -1.62 17.19
CA LYS A 208 -24.67 -1.59 15.70
C LYS A 208 -24.15 -2.92 15.18
N LYS A 209 -24.84 -3.50 14.18
CA LYS A 209 -24.46 -4.76 13.51
C LYS A 209 -22.94 -4.79 13.30
N LYS A 210 -22.21 -5.48 14.17
CA LYS A 210 -20.80 -5.78 13.89
C LYS A 210 -20.76 -6.57 12.60
N LYS A 211 -19.84 -6.21 11.71
CA LYS A 211 -19.61 -6.98 10.48
C LYS A 211 -19.34 -8.43 10.89
N LYS A 212 -20.07 -9.36 10.29
CA LYS A 212 -19.91 -10.78 10.56
C LYS A 212 -18.55 -11.25 10.09
N ARG A 213 -17.87 -12.09 10.85
CA ARG A 213 -16.63 -12.75 10.43
C ARG A 213 -16.95 -13.88 9.46
N ILE A 214 -16.09 -14.08 8.47
CA ILE A 214 -16.21 -15.19 7.50
C ILE A 214 -16.22 -16.52 8.23
N SER A 215 -15.34 -16.70 9.22
CA SER A 215 -15.21 -17.92 10.02
C SER A 215 -16.51 -18.27 10.75
N GLU A 216 -17.19 -17.30 11.34
CA GLU A 216 -18.47 -17.52 12.03
C GLU A 216 -19.58 -17.91 11.05
N GLU A 217 -19.77 -17.15 9.98
CA GLU A 217 -20.88 -17.37 9.06
C GLU A 217 -20.66 -18.61 8.17
N PHE A 218 -19.42 -18.87 7.79
CA PHE A 218 -19.05 -20.06 7.05
C PHE A 218 -19.14 -21.32 7.92
N GLY A 219 -18.58 -21.28 9.13
CA GLY A 219 -18.64 -22.39 10.09
C GLY A 219 -20.09 -22.78 10.44
N ILE A 220 -20.94 -21.79 10.70
CA ILE A 220 -22.37 -22.03 10.97
C ILE A 220 -23.08 -22.61 9.75
N SER A 221 -22.86 -22.05 8.56
CA SER A 221 -23.49 -22.55 7.34
C SER A 221 -23.08 -23.98 7.05
N LEU A 222 -21.79 -24.30 7.20
CA LEU A 222 -21.24 -25.65 7.02
C LEU A 222 -21.84 -26.61 8.06
N LEU A 223 -21.89 -26.21 9.32
CA LEU A 223 -22.46 -27.01 10.40
C LEU A 223 -23.92 -27.36 10.13
N ILE A 224 -24.76 -26.37 9.79
CA ILE A 224 -26.19 -26.59 9.47
C ILE A 224 -26.33 -27.57 8.31
N VAL A 225 -25.54 -27.40 7.28
CA VAL A 225 -25.60 -28.26 6.08
C VAL A 225 -25.20 -29.70 6.42
N VAL A 226 -24.14 -29.92 7.21
CA VAL A 226 -23.71 -31.25 7.66
C VAL A 226 -24.77 -31.90 8.55
N VAL A 227 -25.35 -31.14 9.48
CA VAL A 227 -26.38 -31.64 10.39
C VAL A 227 -27.64 -32.06 9.63
N VAL A 228 -28.13 -31.22 8.73
CA VAL A 228 -29.30 -31.54 7.91
C VAL A 228 -29.06 -32.82 7.10
N ALA A 229 -27.86 -32.96 6.52
CA ALA A 229 -27.49 -34.16 5.76
C ALA A 229 -27.44 -35.41 6.66
N LEU A 230 -26.83 -35.32 7.85
CA LEU A 230 -26.75 -36.42 8.80
C LEU A 230 -28.15 -36.84 9.31
N ILE A 231 -29.01 -35.90 9.64
CA ILE A 231 -30.40 -36.19 10.04
C ILE A 231 -31.14 -36.86 8.90
N PHE A 232 -31.02 -36.35 7.67
CA PHE A 232 -31.72 -36.87 6.51
C PHE A 232 -31.24 -38.30 6.14
N THR A 233 -29.92 -38.52 6.09
CA THR A 233 -29.36 -39.84 5.81
C THR A 233 -29.71 -40.83 6.91
N SER A 234 -29.58 -40.46 8.18
CA SER A 234 -29.97 -41.32 9.30
C SER A 234 -31.44 -41.71 9.23
N PHE A 235 -32.35 -40.75 9.05
CA PHE A 235 -33.78 -41.00 8.98
C PHE A 235 -34.17 -41.88 7.78
N PHE A 236 -33.59 -41.62 6.61
CA PHE A 236 -33.91 -42.34 5.38
C PHE A 236 -33.37 -43.77 5.41
N THR A 237 -32.11 -43.95 5.83
CA THR A 237 -31.50 -45.29 6.00
C THR A 237 -32.27 -46.10 7.04
N GLN A 238 -32.68 -45.47 8.12
CA GLN A 238 -33.49 -46.10 9.17
C GLN A 238 -34.82 -46.66 8.65
N ARG A 239 -35.57 -45.84 7.92
CA ARG A 239 -36.86 -46.26 7.45
C ARG A 239 -36.80 -47.38 6.45
N ILE A 240 -35.80 -47.37 5.56
CA ILE A 240 -35.59 -48.41 4.57
C ILE A 240 -35.17 -49.72 5.23
N VAL A 241 -34.21 -49.70 6.16
CA VAL A 241 -33.78 -50.90 6.89
C VAL A 241 -34.91 -51.52 7.67
N TYR A 242 -35.79 -50.74 8.28
CA TYR A 242 -36.94 -51.25 9.03
C TYR A 242 -37.93 -51.94 8.09
N GLU A 243 -38.39 -51.34 7.00
CA GLU A 243 -39.35 -51.89 6.06
C GLU A 243 -38.82 -53.17 5.36
N VAL A 244 -37.53 -53.22 5.08
CA VAL A 244 -36.86 -54.35 4.44
C VAL A 244 -36.63 -55.52 5.37
N SER A 245 -36.38 -55.28 6.66
CA SER A 245 -36.12 -56.34 7.65
C SER A 245 -37.33 -57.26 7.87
N THR A 246 -38.54 -56.73 7.66
CA THR A 246 -39.81 -57.40 8.01
C THR A 246 -40.43 -58.21 6.88
N VAL A 247 -40.11 -57.93 5.57
CA VAL A 247 -40.95 -58.46 4.47
C VAL A 247 -40.16 -59.07 3.31
N ALA A 248 -38.83 -58.93 3.21
CA ALA A 248 -38.11 -59.17 1.96
C ALA A 248 -37.24 -60.46 1.89
N THR A 249 -37.25 -61.09 0.73
CA THR A 249 -36.29 -62.16 0.34
C THR A 249 -34.85 -61.62 0.25
N ALA A 250 -33.88 -62.54 0.33
CA ALA A 250 -32.44 -62.16 0.28
C ALA A 250 -32.06 -61.25 -0.90
N TYR A 251 -32.64 -61.52 -2.07
CA TYR A 251 -32.44 -60.72 -3.31
C TYR A 251 -32.95 -59.27 -3.16
N ILE A 252 -34.13 -59.13 -2.60
CA ILE A 252 -34.73 -57.77 -2.43
C ILE A 252 -33.92 -56.96 -1.43
N LYS A 253 -33.35 -57.57 -0.38
CA LYS A 253 -32.46 -56.91 0.60
C LYS A 253 -31.19 -56.35 -0.07
N GLU A 254 -30.60 -57.12 -0.99
CA GLU A 254 -29.41 -56.70 -1.73
C GLU A 254 -29.71 -55.53 -2.68
N VAL A 255 -30.80 -55.56 -3.45
CA VAL A 255 -31.21 -54.46 -4.32
C VAL A 255 -31.47 -53.15 -3.54
N ILE A 256 -32.11 -53.25 -2.39
CA ILE A 256 -32.37 -52.10 -1.54
C ILE A 256 -31.07 -51.54 -0.92
N ALA A 257 -30.12 -52.38 -0.54
CA ALA A 257 -28.81 -51.93 -0.05
C ALA A 257 -28.07 -51.08 -1.12
N TYR A 258 -28.09 -51.52 -2.40
CA TYR A 258 -27.53 -50.72 -3.50
C TYR A 258 -28.28 -49.40 -3.74
N LEU A 259 -29.62 -49.38 -3.65
CA LEU A 259 -30.39 -48.16 -3.76
C LEU A 259 -30.09 -47.16 -2.64
N VAL A 260 -29.97 -47.63 -1.40
CA VAL A 260 -29.56 -46.78 -0.24
C VAL A 260 -28.19 -46.21 -0.46
N ALA A 261 -27.20 -47.04 -0.81
CA ALA A 261 -25.84 -46.57 -1.11
C ALA A 261 -25.81 -45.53 -2.25
N PHE A 262 -26.59 -45.76 -3.30
CA PHE A 262 -26.71 -44.80 -4.40
C PHE A 262 -27.29 -43.45 -3.94
N MET A 263 -28.34 -43.49 -3.13
CA MET A 263 -28.97 -42.27 -2.58
C MET A 263 -28.01 -41.52 -1.64
N GLU A 264 -27.20 -42.21 -0.83
CA GLU A 264 -26.18 -41.61 0.02
C GLU A 264 -25.12 -40.87 -0.83
N VAL A 265 -24.63 -41.51 -1.92
CA VAL A 265 -23.69 -40.87 -2.85
C VAL A 265 -24.29 -39.60 -3.47
N LEU A 266 -25.55 -39.61 -3.87
CA LEU A 266 -26.23 -38.42 -4.42
C LEU A 266 -26.29 -37.29 -3.37
N ILE A 267 -26.65 -37.62 -2.11
CA ILE A 267 -26.73 -36.64 -1.02
C ILE A 267 -25.36 -36.02 -0.74
N TYR A 268 -24.30 -36.85 -0.63
CA TYR A 268 -22.94 -36.35 -0.41
C TYR A 268 -22.44 -35.51 -1.58
N THR A 269 -22.79 -35.87 -2.82
CA THR A 269 -22.44 -35.07 -3.99
C THR A 269 -23.13 -33.71 -3.97
N ALA A 270 -24.44 -33.67 -3.66
CA ALA A 270 -25.18 -32.42 -3.53
C ALA A 270 -24.61 -31.54 -2.41
N LEU A 271 -24.26 -32.16 -1.28
CA LEU A 271 -23.61 -31.51 -0.16
C LEU A 271 -22.26 -30.88 -0.56
N PHE A 272 -21.44 -31.62 -1.26
CA PHE A 272 -20.15 -31.14 -1.77
C PHE A 272 -20.32 -29.93 -2.70
N ILE A 273 -21.27 -29.98 -3.62
CA ILE A 273 -21.59 -28.86 -4.52
C ILE A 273 -22.02 -27.62 -3.72
N LEU A 274 -22.86 -27.80 -2.71
CA LEU A 274 -23.33 -26.71 -1.85
C LEU A 274 -22.19 -26.07 -1.07
N ILE A 275 -21.32 -26.87 -0.47
CA ILE A 275 -20.12 -26.40 0.26
C ILE A 275 -19.20 -25.63 -0.70
N TYR A 276 -18.94 -26.19 -1.89
CA TYR A 276 -18.13 -25.54 -2.91
C TYR A 276 -18.69 -24.17 -3.31
N GLN A 277 -20.01 -24.06 -3.52
CA GLN A 277 -20.67 -22.78 -3.84
C GLN A 277 -20.55 -21.76 -2.68
N LEU A 278 -20.67 -22.21 -1.44
CA LEU A 278 -20.49 -21.36 -0.26
C LEU A 278 -19.06 -20.81 -0.18
N ILE A 279 -18.05 -21.66 -0.36
CA ILE A 279 -16.63 -21.24 -0.36
C ILE A 279 -16.39 -20.23 -1.48
N ARG A 280 -16.84 -20.56 -2.70
CA ARG A 280 -16.65 -19.71 -3.87
C ARG A 280 -17.25 -18.33 -3.66
N LYS A 281 -18.51 -18.25 -3.20
CA LYS A 281 -19.24 -16.98 -3.02
C LYS A 281 -18.67 -16.15 -1.86
N LYS A 282 -18.31 -16.78 -0.75
CA LYS A 282 -17.92 -16.05 0.46
C LYS A 282 -16.42 -15.70 0.52
N ILE A 283 -15.56 -16.51 -0.08
CA ILE A 283 -14.11 -16.34 0.02
C ILE A 283 -13.51 -15.99 -1.34
N VAL A 284 -13.68 -16.85 -2.34
CA VAL A 284 -12.93 -16.75 -3.62
C VAL A 284 -13.25 -15.47 -4.36
N VAL A 285 -14.53 -15.10 -4.47
CA VAL A 285 -14.96 -13.89 -5.18
C VAL A 285 -14.41 -12.62 -4.50
N ASN A 286 -14.48 -12.54 -3.18
CA ASN A 286 -13.96 -11.38 -2.44
C ASN A 286 -12.44 -11.27 -2.56
N LEU A 287 -11.71 -12.40 -2.51
CA LEU A 287 -10.28 -12.44 -2.72
C LEU A 287 -9.89 -12.00 -4.14
N GLN A 288 -10.68 -12.40 -5.15
CA GLN A 288 -10.45 -11.96 -6.53
C GLN A 288 -10.62 -10.45 -6.69
N HIS A 289 -11.59 -9.82 -5.99
CA HIS A 289 -11.76 -8.37 -6.00
C HIS A 289 -10.54 -7.65 -5.39
N VAL A 290 -10.10 -8.08 -4.21
CA VAL A 290 -8.87 -7.54 -3.58
C VAL A 290 -7.66 -7.68 -4.51
N ASN A 291 -7.48 -8.86 -5.13
CA ASN A 291 -6.35 -9.13 -6.01
C ASN A 291 -6.38 -8.30 -7.29
N LYS A 292 -7.59 -8.03 -7.83
CA LYS A 292 -7.76 -7.14 -9.00
C LYS A 292 -7.30 -5.71 -8.69
N ASP A 293 -7.69 -5.17 -7.53
CA ASP A 293 -7.32 -3.81 -7.15
C ASP A 293 -5.84 -3.70 -6.78
N LEU A 294 -5.27 -4.73 -6.13
CA LEU A 294 -3.83 -4.82 -5.88
C LEU A 294 -3.00 -4.81 -7.18
N LYS A 295 -3.48 -5.47 -8.25
CA LYS A 295 -2.79 -5.43 -9.55
C LYS A 295 -2.73 -4.01 -10.13
N LYS A 296 -3.78 -3.21 -9.98
CA LYS A 296 -3.77 -1.80 -10.42
C LYS A 296 -2.75 -1.00 -9.62
N ILE A 297 -2.74 -1.16 -8.28
CA ILE A 297 -1.77 -0.51 -7.41
C ILE A 297 -0.33 -0.89 -7.80
N GLN A 298 -0.09 -2.18 -8.13
CA GLN A 298 1.20 -2.68 -8.60
C GLN A 298 1.65 -1.99 -9.91
N HIS A 299 0.72 -1.61 -10.77
CA HIS A 299 1.01 -0.89 -12.02
C HIS A 299 1.11 0.63 -11.85
N GLY A 300 1.14 1.11 -10.62
CA GLY A 300 1.32 2.52 -10.32
C GLY A 300 0.02 3.32 -10.16
N GLU A 301 -1.16 2.69 -10.29
CA GLU A 301 -2.45 3.34 -10.06
C GLU A 301 -2.70 3.47 -8.54
N LEU A 302 -1.90 4.30 -7.87
CA LEU A 302 -1.96 4.48 -6.42
C LEU A 302 -3.25 5.15 -5.93
N ASP A 303 -4.06 5.72 -6.82
CA ASP A 303 -5.38 6.26 -6.48
C ASP A 303 -6.47 5.18 -6.37
N THR A 304 -6.11 3.93 -6.64
CA THR A 304 -7.02 2.79 -6.49
C THR A 304 -7.33 2.57 -5.01
N TYR A 305 -8.61 2.60 -4.65
CA TYR A 305 -9.11 2.31 -3.31
C TYR A 305 -9.67 0.89 -3.26
N VAL A 306 -9.15 0.06 -2.36
CA VAL A 306 -9.65 -1.30 -2.13
C VAL A 306 -10.85 -1.24 -1.20
N ASP A 307 -12.04 -1.64 -1.69
CA ASP A 307 -13.29 -1.56 -0.92
C ASP A 307 -14.05 -2.90 -0.90
N VAL A 308 -13.49 -3.90 -0.25
CA VAL A 308 -14.13 -5.18 -0.02
C VAL A 308 -14.62 -5.24 1.42
N ARG A 309 -15.93 -4.96 1.63
CA ARG A 309 -16.56 -4.77 2.96
C ARG A 309 -17.52 -5.88 3.35
N ALA A 310 -17.52 -7.00 2.61
CA ALA A 310 -18.48 -8.10 2.81
C ALA A 310 -18.36 -8.75 4.19
N TYR A 311 -17.17 -8.89 4.72
CA TYR A 311 -16.84 -9.51 6.00
C TYR A 311 -15.80 -8.68 6.76
N ALA A 312 -15.70 -8.91 8.07
CA ALA A 312 -14.80 -8.15 8.94
C ALA A 312 -13.33 -8.30 8.48
N GLU A 313 -12.89 -9.52 8.16
CA GLU A 313 -11.52 -9.84 7.76
C GLU A 313 -11.14 -9.16 6.44
N PHE A 314 -12.02 -9.14 5.44
CA PHE A 314 -11.78 -8.42 4.19
C PHE A 314 -11.83 -6.91 4.37
N SER A 315 -12.66 -6.43 5.32
CA SER A 315 -12.72 -5.02 5.67
C SER A 315 -11.41 -4.55 6.31
N GLU A 316 -10.89 -5.29 7.28
CA GLU A 316 -9.61 -5.01 7.93
C GLU A 316 -8.45 -5.08 6.91
N LEU A 317 -8.45 -6.11 6.04
CA LEU A 317 -7.47 -6.23 4.96
C LEU A 317 -7.50 -5.04 4.00
N SER A 318 -8.71 -4.61 3.59
CA SER A 318 -8.88 -3.44 2.72
C SER A 318 -8.35 -2.17 3.39
N ASP A 319 -8.63 -1.98 4.67
CA ASP A 319 -8.15 -0.83 5.44
C ASP A 319 -6.62 -0.82 5.52
N TYR A 320 -5.98 -1.96 5.85
CA TYR A 320 -4.51 -2.08 5.90
C TYR A 320 -3.85 -1.81 4.56
N ILE A 321 -4.45 -2.31 3.45
CA ILE A 321 -3.93 -2.04 2.11
C ILE A 321 -4.01 -0.54 1.80
N ASN A 322 -5.17 0.09 2.06
CA ASN A 322 -5.36 1.52 1.80
C ASN A 322 -4.42 2.40 2.64
N ASP A 323 -4.21 2.06 3.90
CA ASP A 323 -3.26 2.77 4.78
C ASP A 323 -1.81 2.61 4.29
N THR A 324 -1.44 1.42 3.80
CA THR A 324 -0.13 1.17 3.21
C THR A 324 0.06 2.00 1.95
N VAL A 325 -0.92 2.05 1.06
CA VAL A 325 -0.89 2.86 -0.17
C VAL A 325 -0.78 4.36 0.16
N ASN A 326 -1.54 4.85 1.13
CA ASN A 326 -1.46 6.25 1.57
C ASN A 326 -0.09 6.60 2.16
N THR A 327 0.51 5.67 2.88
CA THR A 327 1.87 5.83 3.42
C THR A 327 2.90 5.87 2.30
N LEU A 328 2.78 4.99 1.29
CA LEU A 328 3.64 4.98 0.11
C LEU A 328 3.53 6.29 -0.69
N LYS A 329 2.31 6.80 -0.91
CA LYS A 329 2.10 8.11 -1.56
C LYS A 329 2.83 9.24 -0.83
N ARG A 330 2.74 9.26 0.50
CA ARG A 330 3.47 10.27 1.29
C ARG A 330 4.97 10.16 1.10
N PHE A 331 5.54 8.95 1.15
CA PHE A 331 6.98 8.76 0.94
C PHE A 331 7.44 9.22 -0.45
N ILE A 332 6.66 8.94 -1.49
CA ILE A 332 6.96 9.40 -2.85
C ILE A 332 6.96 10.94 -2.91
N SER A 333 5.89 11.56 -2.41
CA SER A 333 5.77 13.03 -2.38
C SER A 333 6.88 13.70 -1.55
N ASP A 334 7.24 13.14 -0.40
CA ASP A 334 8.33 13.65 0.44
C ASP A 334 9.69 13.52 -0.27
N ALA A 335 9.91 12.42 -0.98
CA ALA A 335 11.14 12.22 -1.76
C ALA A 335 11.23 13.22 -2.92
N GLU A 336 10.15 13.41 -3.69
CA GLU A 336 10.07 14.40 -4.77
C GLU A 336 10.31 15.82 -4.25
N ASN A 337 9.70 16.19 -3.13
CA ASN A 337 9.89 17.50 -2.51
C ASN A 337 11.34 17.73 -2.04
N ARG A 338 12.00 16.71 -1.48
CA ARG A 338 13.42 16.81 -1.09
C ARG A 338 14.32 17.03 -2.31
N VAL A 339 14.14 16.24 -3.37
CA VAL A 339 14.91 16.40 -4.61
C VAL A 339 14.69 17.81 -5.19
N LYS A 340 13.45 18.30 -5.20
CA LYS A 340 13.15 19.65 -5.66
C LYS A 340 13.84 20.73 -4.83
N GLN A 341 13.82 20.61 -3.50
CA GLN A 341 14.50 21.56 -2.61
C GLN A 341 16.03 21.56 -2.81
N GLU A 342 16.63 20.37 -2.97
CA GLU A 342 18.06 20.25 -3.25
C GLU A 342 18.44 20.91 -4.59
N LEU A 343 17.62 20.71 -5.63
CA LEU A 343 17.83 21.34 -6.94
C LEU A 343 17.63 22.87 -6.88
N GLU A 344 16.63 23.37 -6.15
CA GLU A 344 16.44 24.81 -5.95
C GLU A 344 17.62 25.45 -5.21
N LEU A 345 18.22 24.75 -4.24
CA LEU A 345 19.43 25.20 -3.57
C LEU A 345 20.63 25.20 -4.52
N ALA A 346 20.80 24.16 -5.33
CA ALA A 346 21.88 24.10 -6.33
C ALA A 346 21.75 25.24 -7.35
N THR A 347 20.53 25.55 -7.81
CA THR A 347 20.24 26.70 -8.69
C THR A 347 20.70 28.02 -8.06
N LYS A 348 20.36 28.23 -6.79
CA LYS A 348 20.79 29.45 -6.07
C LYS A 348 22.32 29.55 -5.95
N ILE A 349 23.00 28.44 -5.65
CA ILE A 349 24.46 28.40 -5.55
C ILE A 349 25.08 28.72 -6.92
N GLN A 350 24.62 28.09 -7.99
CA GLN A 350 25.10 28.34 -9.33
C GLN A 350 24.87 29.78 -9.75
N TYR A 351 23.64 30.28 -9.55
CA TYR A 351 23.30 31.68 -9.88
C TYR A 351 24.20 32.66 -9.13
N SER A 352 24.44 32.44 -7.83
CA SER A 352 25.32 33.32 -7.04
C SER A 352 26.79 33.26 -7.45
N SER A 353 27.22 32.25 -8.19
CA SER A 353 28.58 32.12 -8.70
C SER A 353 28.82 32.98 -9.94
N LEU A 354 27.77 33.35 -10.68
CA LEU A 354 27.87 34.21 -11.86
C LEU A 354 27.92 35.69 -11.42
N PRO A 355 28.64 36.56 -12.14
CA PRO A 355 28.60 37.98 -11.84
C PRO A 355 27.27 38.61 -12.27
N HIS A 356 26.60 39.29 -11.32
CA HIS A 356 25.31 39.96 -11.54
C HIS A 356 25.42 41.48 -11.52
N THR A 357 26.56 42.01 -11.05
CA THR A 357 26.82 43.44 -11.00
C THR A 357 27.60 43.83 -12.22
N PHE A 358 26.94 44.51 -13.15
CA PHE A 358 27.56 45.00 -14.37
C PHE A 358 28.33 46.29 -14.10
N PRO A 359 29.53 46.45 -14.68
CA PRO A 359 30.34 47.64 -14.44
C PRO A 359 29.65 48.90 -14.95
N LYS A 360 29.56 49.94 -14.10
CA LYS A 360 29.13 51.26 -14.49
C LYS A 360 30.39 52.06 -14.87
N ARG A 361 30.82 51.97 -16.11
CA ARG A 361 32.05 52.59 -16.60
C ARG A 361 31.71 53.36 -17.87
N ASP A 362 32.42 54.44 -18.11
CA ASP A 362 32.26 55.24 -19.31
C ASP A 362 32.99 54.67 -20.55
N ASP A 363 34.03 53.86 -20.31
CA ASP A 363 34.84 53.24 -21.33
C ASP A 363 34.25 51.96 -21.95
N ILE A 364 33.43 51.21 -21.16
CA ILE A 364 32.74 50.01 -21.63
C ILE A 364 31.32 49.90 -21.13
N GLU A 365 30.42 49.34 -21.93
CA GLU A 365 29.14 48.80 -21.51
C GLU A 365 29.12 47.30 -21.67
N LEU A 366 28.69 46.56 -20.66
CA LEU A 366 28.62 45.11 -20.69
C LEU A 366 27.30 44.64 -20.14
N TYR A 367 26.73 43.64 -20.79
CA TYR A 367 25.58 42.90 -20.28
C TYR A 367 25.77 41.41 -20.61
N ALA A 368 25.37 40.55 -19.66
CA ALA A 368 25.34 39.11 -19.87
C ALA A 368 24.10 38.50 -19.20
N SER A 369 23.62 37.39 -19.73
CA SER A 369 22.52 36.64 -19.19
C SER A 369 22.69 35.16 -19.46
N MET A 370 22.23 34.33 -18.55
CA MET A 370 22.20 32.87 -18.68
C MET A 370 20.81 32.37 -18.21
N LYS A 371 20.18 31.54 -19.04
CA LYS A 371 18.91 30.90 -18.77
C LYS A 371 19.08 29.40 -18.95
N PRO A 372 19.10 28.62 -17.87
CA PRO A 372 19.30 27.18 -17.99
C PRO A 372 18.07 26.48 -18.57
N ALA A 373 18.28 25.37 -19.29
CA ALA A 373 17.21 24.52 -19.82
C ALA A 373 16.55 23.63 -18.75
N LYS A 374 17.29 23.35 -17.68
CA LYS A 374 16.83 22.63 -16.49
C LYS A 374 16.98 23.52 -15.27
N GLU A 375 16.86 22.93 -14.07
CA GLU A 375 17.03 23.67 -12.81
C GLU A 375 18.43 24.27 -12.68
N VAL A 376 19.45 23.57 -13.19
CA VAL A 376 20.85 24.02 -13.27
C VAL A 376 21.41 23.73 -14.67
N GLY A 377 22.34 24.57 -15.14
CA GLY A 377 22.91 24.51 -16.47
C GLY A 377 24.41 24.23 -16.48
N GLY A 378 24.93 23.88 -17.68
CA GLY A 378 26.35 23.74 -17.98
C GLY A 378 26.99 25.04 -18.37
N ASP A 379 26.21 25.97 -18.91
CA ASP A 379 26.66 27.25 -19.41
C ASP A 379 27.12 28.18 -18.31
N PHE A 380 28.05 29.07 -18.66
CA PHE A 380 28.42 30.19 -17.81
C PHE A 380 29.06 31.32 -18.57
N TYR A 381 29.04 32.47 -17.96
CA TYR A 381 29.86 33.63 -18.35
C TYR A 381 30.61 34.14 -17.11
N ASP A 382 31.71 34.84 -17.34
CA ASP A 382 32.42 35.60 -16.33
C ASP A 382 33.06 36.85 -16.91
N PHE A 383 33.24 37.88 -16.05
CA PHE A 383 33.92 39.10 -16.40
C PHE A 383 34.48 39.78 -15.16
N TYR A 384 35.72 40.33 -15.25
CA TYR A 384 36.40 40.96 -14.12
C TYR A 384 37.63 41.74 -14.60
N MET A 385 38.09 42.69 -13.80
CA MET A 385 39.39 43.35 -13.98
C MET A 385 40.49 42.44 -13.44
N ILE A 386 41.60 42.27 -14.16
CA ILE A 386 42.83 41.63 -13.65
C ILE A 386 43.86 42.65 -13.19
N ASP A 387 43.82 43.85 -13.73
CA ASP A 387 44.60 45.03 -13.31
C ASP A 387 43.86 46.31 -13.70
N SER A 388 44.45 47.47 -13.54
CA SER A 388 43.82 48.77 -13.81
C SER A 388 43.38 48.98 -15.26
N TYR A 389 43.91 48.22 -16.21
CA TYR A 389 43.68 48.43 -17.66
C TYR A 389 43.16 47.22 -18.39
N ASN A 390 43.31 46.02 -17.83
CA ASN A 390 42.95 44.79 -18.50
C ASN A 390 41.65 44.21 -17.96
N TYR A 391 40.67 44.08 -18.81
CA TYR A 391 39.36 43.51 -18.54
C TYR A 391 39.23 42.13 -19.18
N VAL A 392 38.95 41.10 -18.39
CA VAL A 392 38.71 39.75 -18.88
C VAL A 392 37.24 39.46 -18.94
N PHE A 393 36.79 38.83 -20.01
CA PHE A 393 35.44 38.31 -20.16
C PHE A 393 35.46 37.01 -20.92
N LEU A 394 34.54 36.11 -20.56
CA LEU A 394 34.44 34.79 -21.13
C LEU A 394 33.01 34.26 -21.13
N ILE A 395 32.76 33.36 -22.08
CA ILE A 395 31.57 32.55 -22.17
C ILE A 395 31.98 31.10 -22.41
N ALA A 396 31.23 30.16 -21.85
CA ALA A 396 31.53 28.75 -22.00
C ALA A 396 30.28 27.89 -21.87
N ASP A 397 30.31 26.73 -22.51
CA ASP A 397 29.26 25.73 -22.49
C ASP A 397 29.87 24.36 -22.22
N VAL A 398 29.36 23.68 -21.17
CA VAL A 398 29.78 22.35 -20.75
C VAL A 398 28.89 21.29 -21.37
N SER A 399 29.50 20.27 -21.95
CA SER A 399 28.77 19.12 -22.52
C SER A 399 27.82 18.47 -21.50
N GLY A 400 26.60 18.16 -21.93
CA GLY A 400 25.56 17.58 -21.08
C GLY A 400 24.76 18.64 -20.36
N LYS A 401 23.84 18.20 -19.46
CA LYS A 401 22.86 19.09 -18.82
C LYS A 401 22.58 18.69 -17.38
N GLY A 402 22.13 19.66 -16.58
CA GLY A 402 21.74 19.43 -15.21
C GLY A 402 22.92 19.36 -14.23
N PHE A 403 22.77 18.67 -13.13
CA PHE A 403 23.68 18.74 -12.00
C PHE A 403 25.14 18.39 -12.30
N PRO A 404 25.48 17.32 -13.07
CA PRO A 404 26.87 17.03 -13.40
C PRO A 404 27.54 18.17 -14.20
N ALA A 405 26.83 18.72 -15.21
CA ALA A 405 27.34 19.82 -16.02
C ALA A 405 27.55 21.08 -15.16
N ALA A 406 26.64 21.39 -14.26
CA ALA A 406 26.78 22.52 -13.33
C ALA A 406 27.99 22.39 -12.39
N LEU A 407 28.31 21.21 -11.88
CA LEU A 407 29.50 20.98 -11.06
C LEU A 407 30.79 21.16 -11.86
N PHE A 408 30.83 20.61 -13.08
CA PHE A 408 31.98 20.76 -13.96
C PHE A 408 32.19 22.22 -14.38
N MET A 409 31.11 22.95 -14.63
CA MET A 409 31.08 24.38 -14.89
C MET A 409 31.74 25.18 -13.75
N MET A 410 31.33 24.94 -12.49
CA MET A 410 31.90 25.63 -11.33
C MET A 410 33.41 25.44 -11.20
N THR A 411 33.87 24.21 -11.48
CA THR A 411 35.29 23.87 -11.46
C THR A 411 36.06 24.60 -12.59
N ALA A 412 35.52 24.53 -13.81
CA ALA A 412 36.12 25.16 -14.97
C ALA A 412 36.19 26.69 -14.85
N LYS A 413 35.09 27.32 -14.41
CA LYS A 413 34.99 28.77 -14.15
C LYS A 413 36.06 29.23 -13.17
N THR A 414 36.14 28.59 -12.04
CA THR A 414 37.09 28.94 -10.96
C THR A 414 38.55 28.78 -11.47
N MET A 415 38.82 27.70 -12.19
CA MET A 415 40.16 27.42 -12.72
C MET A 415 40.57 28.43 -13.78
N LEU A 416 39.70 28.78 -14.74
CA LEU A 416 39.99 29.76 -15.76
C LEU A 416 40.27 31.14 -15.17
N LYS A 417 39.47 31.54 -14.18
CA LYS A 417 39.65 32.79 -13.44
C LYS A 417 41.01 32.83 -12.73
N ASP A 418 41.32 31.79 -11.93
CA ASP A 418 42.62 31.71 -11.21
C ASP A 418 43.84 31.82 -12.14
N LEU A 419 43.76 31.17 -13.30
CA LEU A 419 44.87 31.23 -14.29
C LEU A 419 45.05 32.63 -14.89
N MET A 420 43.96 33.31 -15.23
CA MET A 420 44.04 34.69 -15.75
C MET A 420 44.51 35.68 -14.69
N GLU A 421 44.07 35.56 -13.44
CA GLU A 421 44.54 36.38 -12.30
C GLU A 421 46.02 36.16 -11.99
N ARG A 422 46.59 35.00 -12.28
CA ARG A 422 48.03 34.70 -12.20
C ARG A 422 48.85 35.28 -13.37
N GLY A 423 48.19 35.94 -14.34
CA GLY A 423 48.87 36.66 -15.42
C GLY A 423 49.19 35.79 -16.65
N TYR A 424 48.61 34.56 -16.78
CA TYR A 424 48.76 33.78 -17.99
C TYR A 424 48.04 34.46 -19.16
N SER A 425 48.54 34.25 -20.41
CA SER A 425 47.79 34.64 -21.60
C SER A 425 46.56 33.74 -21.81
N THR A 426 45.61 34.13 -22.65
CA THR A 426 44.37 33.38 -22.88
C THR A 426 44.63 31.97 -23.42
N ASP A 427 45.59 31.77 -24.29
CA ASP A 427 46.02 30.48 -24.83
C ASP A 427 46.74 29.62 -23.77
N GLU A 428 47.65 30.19 -23.00
CA GLU A 428 48.33 29.50 -21.88
C GLU A 428 47.32 29.08 -20.78
N ALA A 429 46.35 29.93 -20.48
CA ALA A 429 45.27 29.61 -19.52
C ALA A 429 44.44 28.41 -20.02
N PHE A 430 44.09 28.37 -21.30
CA PHE A 430 43.36 27.23 -21.86
C PHE A 430 44.22 25.95 -21.89
N ILE A 431 45.52 26.01 -22.23
CA ILE A 431 46.41 24.85 -22.17
C ILE A 431 46.44 24.27 -20.74
N LYS A 432 46.67 25.12 -19.74
CA LYS A 432 46.78 24.68 -18.35
C LYS A 432 45.45 24.19 -17.77
N ALA A 433 44.34 24.85 -18.13
CA ALA A 433 43.00 24.40 -17.73
C ALA A 433 42.67 23.04 -18.37
N ASN A 434 42.95 22.86 -19.65
CA ASN A 434 42.76 21.60 -20.36
C ASN A 434 43.52 20.45 -19.69
N GLU A 435 44.81 20.62 -19.39
CA GLU A 435 45.63 19.60 -18.73
C GLU A 435 45.06 19.19 -17.35
N ARG A 436 44.61 20.17 -16.54
CA ARG A 436 44.09 19.91 -15.20
C ARG A 436 42.70 19.29 -15.25
N LEU A 437 41.79 19.83 -16.06
CA LEU A 437 40.44 19.32 -16.21
C LEU A 437 40.44 17.90 -16.77
N TYR A 438 41.24 17.63 -17.81
CA TYR A 438 41.35 16.31 -18.42
C TYR A 438 41.80 15.23 -17.42
N LYS A 439 42.78 15.53 -16.54
CA LYS A 439 43.32 14.58 -15.56
C LYS A 439 42.31 14.15 -14.50
N SER A 440 41.29 14.94 -14.22
CA SER A 440 40.27 14.68 -13.21
C SER A 440 38.86 14.51 -13.79
N ASN A 441 38.78 14.02 -15.05
CA ASN A 441 37.56 13.98 -15.83
C ASN A 441 37.05 12.55 -16.05
N ASP A 442 36.78 11.82 -14.99
CA ASP A 442 36.21 10.46 -15.05
C ASP A 442 34.80 10.42 -15.68
N ALA A 443 34.12 11.57 -15.75
CA ALA A 443 32.80 11.72 -16.32
C ALA A 443 32.82 11.97 -17.85
N GLU A 444 34.02 12.03 -18.45
CA GLU A 444 34.24 12.29 -19.89
C GLU A 444 33.55 13.58 -20.40
N MET A 445 33.42 14.58 -19.54
CA MET A 445 32.82 15.86 -19.87
C MET A 445 33.83 16.78 -20.56
N PHE A 446 33.35 17.64 -21.43
CA PHE A 446 34.17 18.67 -22.08
C PHE A 446 33.44 20.01 -22.05
N LEU A 447 34.15 21.08 -22.34
CA LEU A 447 33.52 22.38 -22.49
C LEU A 447 34.09 23.15 -23.68
N THR A 448 33.20 23.90 -24.32
CA THR A 448 33.60 24.93 -25.28
C THR A 448 33.78 26.25 -24.53
N SER A 449 34.73 27.08 -24.92
CA SER A 449 34.90 28.39 -24.29
C SER A 449 35.52 29.40 -25.24
N TRP A 450 35.02 30.63 -25.19
CA TRP A 450 35.67 31.79 -25.78
C TRP A 450 36.05 32.75 -24.64
N MET A 451 37.34 33.18 -24.60
CA MET A 451 37.86 34.05 -23.58
C MET A 451 38.69 35.17 -24.16
N GLY A 452 38.40 36.41 -23.81
CA GLY A 452 39.09 37.60 -24.23
C GLY A 452 39.63 38.44 -23.09
N LYS A 453 40.80 39.05 -23.32
CA LYS A 453 41.41 40.08 -22.49
C LYS A 453 41.46 41.39 -23.27
N LEU A 454 40.66 42.37 -22.83
CA LEU A 454 40.54 43.71 -23.43
C LEU A 454 41.48 44.67 -22.71
N ASP A 455 42.40 45.34 -23.44
CA ASP A 455 43.13 46.51 -22.97
C ASP A 455 42.27 47.76 -23.19
N LEU A 456 41.78 48.37 -22.09
CA LEU A 456 40.85 49.52 -22.09
C LEU A 456 41.50 50.81 -22.61
N ARG A 457 42.82 50.87 -22.71
CA ARG A 457 43.55 52.04 -23.26
C ARG A 457 43.57 52.03 -24.78
N THR A 458 43.43 50.86 -25.39
CA THR A 458 43.63 50.71 -26.84
C THR A 458 42.46 50.10 -27.57
N GLY A 459 41.48 49.53 -26.83
CA GLY A 459 40.43 48.72 -27.41
C GLY A 459 40.89 47.38 -27.97
N LYS A 460 42.12 46.97 -27.72
CA LYS A 460 42.69 45.72 -28.22
C LYS A 460 42.27 44.53 -27.35
N ILE A 461 41.66 43.54 -27.96
CA ILE A 461 41.31 42.26 -27.35
C ILE A 461 42.28 41.19 -27.80
N THR A 462 42.94 40.52 -26.83
CA THR A 462 43.66 39.28 -27.08
C THR A 462 42.75 38.15 -26.64
N TYR A 463 42.43 37.17 -27.53
CA TYR A 463 41.46 36.15 -27.24
C TYR A 463 41.87 34.77 -27.72
N SER A 464 41.29 33.75 -27.10
CA SER A 464 41.39 32.35 -27.52
C SER A 464 39.99 31.72 -27.59
N ASN A 465 39.81 30.79 -28.54
CA ASN A 465 38.55 30.06 -28.74
C ASN A 465 38.84 28.55 -28.68
N ALA A 466 38.24 27.86 -27.73
CA ALA A 466 38.30 26.42 -27.51
C ALA A 466 37.03 25.76 -28.02
N GLY A 467 36.81 25.73 -29.32
CA GLY A 467 35.66 25.07 -29.97
C GLY A 467 34.29 25.73 -29.72
N HIS A 468 34.28 26.98 -29.29
CA HIS A 468 33.05 27.73 -29.00
C HIS A 468 32.54 28.44 -30.28
N ASN A 469 31.25 28.80 -30.28
CA ASN A 469 30.58 29.51 -31.36
C ASN A 469 31.34 30.79 -31.76
N HIS A 470 31.26 31.17 -33.03
CA HIS A 470 31.90 32.39 -33.53
C HIS A 470 31.12 33.61 -33.01
N PRO A 471 31.79 34.56 -32.34
CA PRO A 471 31.18 35.82 -31.95
C PRO A 471 30.72 36.65 -33.12
N ILE A 472 29.76 37.56 -32.90
CA ILE A 472 29.36 38.60 -33.85
C ILE A 472 30.03 39.92 -33.47
N VAL A 473 30.73 40.53 -34.39
CA VAL A 473 31.27 41.89 -34.27
C VAL A 473 30.30 42.86 -34.94
N ILE A 474 29.91 43.86 -34.19
CA ILE A 474 29.03 44.96 -34.64
C ILE A 474 29.85 46.21 -34.61
N ARG A 475 30.22 46.75 -35.80
CA ARG A 475 31.01 47.96 -35.96
C ARG A 475 30.15 49.22 -35.89
N ASN A 476 30.73 50.27 -35.41
CA ASN A 476 30.05 51.59 -35.36
C ASN A 476 29.66 52.11 -36.75
N ASP A 477 30.37 51.71 -37.81
CA ASP A 477 30.02 52.01 -39.21
C ASP A 477 28.80 51.25 -39.73
N GLY A 478 28.24 50.36 -38.92
CA GLY A 478 27.08 49.54 -39.26
C GLY A 478 27.38 48.18 -39.86
N THR A 479 28.65 47.80 -39.99
CA THR A 479 29.07 46.47 -40.40
C THR A 479 28.78 45.46 -39.29
N VAL A 480 28.14 44.31 -39.64
CA VAL A 480 27.80 43.22 -38.69
C VAL A 480 28.25 41.91 -39.34
N GLU A 481 29.20 41.24 -38.71
CA GLU A 481 29.82 40.02 -39.26
C GLU A 481 30.26 39.05 -38.15
N TYR A 482 30.40 37.78 -38.51
CA TYR A 482 30.99 36.77 -37.63
C TYR A 482 32.51 36.94 -37.54
N LEU A 483 33.06 36.87 -36.32
CA LEU A 483 34.49 36.82 -36.07
C LEU A 483 35.00 35.37 -36.31
N ILE A 484 35.27 35.04 -37.56
CA ILE A 484 35.68 33.70 -37.96
C ILE A 484 37.14 33.49 -37.64
N THR A 485 37.47 32.50 -36.84
CA THR A 485 38.84 32.06 -36.56
C THR A 485 38.99 30.57 -36.79
N LYS A 486 40.21 30.09 -36.95
CA LYS A 486 40.48 28.66 -37.05
C LYS A 486 40.09 28.01 -35.74
N PRO A 487 39.16 27.02 -35.76
CA PRO A 487 38.71 26.40 -34.52
C PRO A 487 39.83 25.59 -33.84
N ASN A 488 39.95 25.72 -32.52
CA ASN A 488 40.73 24.82 -31.67
C ASN A 488 39.80 23.73 -31.12
N PHE A 489 40.39 22.69 -30.51
CA PHE A 489 39.62 21.65 -29.87
C PHE A 489 39.00 22.14 -28.54
N VAL A 490 37.94 21.48 -28.07
CA VAL A 490 37.28 21.77 -26.81
C VAL A 490 38.20 21.52 -25.61
N LEU A 491 37.95 22.14 -24.45
CA LEU A 491 38.67 21.91 -23.20
C LEU A 491 38.24 20.60 -22.57
N ALA A 492 39.16 19.91 -21.93
CA ALA A 492 39.00 18.63 -21.25
C ALA A 492 38.62 17.42 -22.16
N GLY A 493 38.50 17.61 -23.45
CA GLY A 493 38.17 16.53 -24.38
C GLY A 493 39.38 15.65 -24.80
N MET A 494 40.60 16.19 -24.73
CA MET A 494 41.82 15.47 -25.09
C MET A 494 43.05 16.11 -24.39
N ASP A 495 43.99 15.28 -23.99
CA ASP A 495 45.26 15.77 -23.41
C ASP A 495 46.22 16.37 -24.48
N GLY A 496 47.09 17.27 -24.05
CA GLY A 496 48.18 17.82 -24.88
C GLY A 496 47.73 18.76 -25.99
N ILE A 497 46.54 19.29 -25.95
CA ILE A 497 46.03 20.26 -26.95
C ILE A 497 46.72 21.60 -26.76
N LYS A 498 47.12 22.20 -27.91
CA LYS A 498 47.62 23.57 -27.97
C LYS A 498 46.51 24.50 -28.47
N TYR A 499 46.36 25.62 -27.80
CA TYR A 499 45.43 26.68 -28.18
C TYR A 499 46.17 27.84 -28.77
N ASN A 500 45.52 28.57 -29.68
CA ASN A 500 46.08 29.74 -30.32
C ASN A 500 45.49 31.01 -29.75
N SER A 501 46.29 32.06 -29.66
CA SER A 501 45.83 33.41 -29.32
C SER A 501 45.66 34.23 -30.61
N TYR A 502 44.62 35.05 -30.64
CA TYR A 502 44.23 35.94 -31.72
C TYR A 502 44.07 37.35 -31.20
N GLU A 503 44.05 38.33 -32.10
CA GLU A 503 43.87 39.74 -31.75
C GLU A 503 42.69 40.33 -32.53
N LEU A 504 41.88 41.15 -31.84
CA LEU A 504 40.81 41.95 -32.38
C LEU A 504 40.91 43.35 -31.79
N THR A 505 40.74 44.41 -32.59
CA THR A 505 40.63 45.76 -32.04
C THR A 505 39.21 46.28 -32.22
N LEU A 506 38.60 46.70 -31.12
CA LEU A 506 37.33 47.42 -31.12
C LEU A 506 37.60 48.92 -31.17
N GLY A 507 36.99 49.58 -32.13
CA GLY A 507 36.91 51.04 -32.16
C GLY A 507 35.79 51.55 -31.26
N LYS A 508 35.79 52.89 -31.04
CA LYS A 508 34.73 53.56 -30.26
C LYS A 508 33.36 53.27 -30.84
N GLY A 509 32.46 52.72 -29.99
CA GLY A 509 31.09 52.36 -30.35
C GLY A 509 30.94 50.95 -30.91
N ASP A 510 32.05 50.20 -31.16
CA ASP A 510 31.97 48.82 -31.61
C ASP A 510 31.49 47.91 -30.46
N MET A 511 30.73 46.86 -30.83
CA MET A 511 30.22 45.87 -29.88
C MET A 511 30.63 44.44 -30.31
N LEU A 512 31.03 43.62 -29.37
CA LEU A 512 31.27 42.20 -29.52
C LEU A 512 30.16 41.43 -28.80
N TYR A 513 29.49 40.51 -29.51
CA TYR A 513 28.43 39.66 -29.00
C TYR A 513 28.88 38.19 -29.03
N LEU A 514 28.78 37.56 -27.85
CA LEU A 514 29.10 36.15 -27.60
C LEU A 514 27.83 35.43 -27.22
N TYR A 515 27.69 34.17 -27.62
CA TYR A 515 26.51 33.38 -27.34
C TYR A 515 26.85 31.88 -27.35
N THR A 516 26.08 31.06 -26.60
CA THR A 516 26.14 29.61 -26.66
C THR A 516 25.20 29.06 -27.72
N ASP A 517 25.39 27.81 -28.11
CA ASP A 517 24.61 27.14 -29.16
C ASP A 517 23.12 27.06 -28.88
N GLY A 518 22.69 27.09 -27.58
CA GLY A 518 21.30 27.18 -27.20
C GLY A 518 20.53 28.34 -27.84
N VAL A 519 21.21 29.40 -28.31
CA VAL A 519 20.58 30.46 -29.09
C VAL A 519 20.26 30.00 -30.50
N THR A 520 21.24 29.39 -31.21
CA THR A 520 21.09 28.98 -32.61
C THR A 520 20.43 27.63 -32.78
N GLU A 521 20.55 26.74 -31.78
CA GLU A 521 19.90 25.42 -31.73
C GLU A 521 18.50 25.45 -31.14
N ALA A 522 18.02 26.62 -30.70
CA ALA A 522 16.64 26.78 -30.26
C ALA A 522 15.68 26.23 -31.34
N THR A 523 14.77 25.37 -30.92
CA THR A 523 13.97 24.54 -31.82
C THR A 523 12.50 24.94 -31.79
N ALA A 524 11.90 25.12 -32.96
CA ALA A 524 10.45 25.23 -33.17
C ALA A 524 9.94 24.00 -33.94
N VAL A 525 8.67 23.68 -33.79
CA VAL A 525 7.99 22.65 -34.57
C VAL A 525 7.05 23.31 -35.57
N ALA A 526 7.32 23.09 -36.87
CA ALA A 526 6.46 23.53 -37.95
C ALA A 526 6.19 22.37 -38.92
N HIS A 527 4.93 22.06 -39.20
CA HIS A 527 4.54 20.97 -40.10
C HIS A 527 5.18 19.61 -39.72
N ASP A 528 5.14 19.26 -38.40
CA ASP A 528 5.74 18.05 -37.83
C ASP A 528 7.25 17.90 -38.02
N ARG A 529 7.95 19.00 -38.30
CA ARG A 529 9.42 19.03 -38.45
C ARG A 529 10.03 19.99 -37.43
N LYS A 530 11.15 19.57 -36.87
CA LYS A 530 11.97 20.43 -36.01
C LYS A 530 12.78 21.37 -36.93
N ILE A 531 12.71 22.66 -36.63
CA ILE A 531 13.44 23.73 -37.33
C ILE A 531 14.27 24.44 -36.27
N LEU A 532 15.57 24.62 -36.55
CA LEU A 532 16.47 25.40 -35.70
C LEU A 532 16.32 26.90 -35.97
N TYR A 533 16.60 27.71 -34.97
CA TYR A 533 16.69 29.17 -35.12
C TYR A 533 17.77 29.55 -36.14
N GLY A 534 18.98 29.03 -35.96
CA GLY A 534 20.08 29.07 -36.91
C GLY A 534 20.84 30.40 -36.95
N ASP A 535 22.07 30.31 -37.49
CA ASP A 535 23.01 31.43 -37.60
C ASP A 535 22.51 32.59 -38.46
N ASP A 536 21.80 32.28 -39.55
CA ASP A 536 21.30 33.31 -40.49
C ASP A 536 20.25 34.22 -39.81
N ARG A 537 19.34 33.63 -39.01
CA ARG A 537 18.36 34.44 -38.27
C ARG A 537 19.03 35.29 -37.19
N LEU A 538 19.99 34.70 -36.45
CA LEU A 538 20.77 35.43 -35.48
C LEU A 538 21.50 36.61 -36.07
N LEU A 539 22.20 36.42 -37.21
CA LEU A 539 22.90 37.51 -37.89
C LEU A 539 21.94 38.57 -38.41
N ASN A 540 20.78 38.19 -38.92
CA ASN A 540 19.77 39.12 -39.42
C ASN A 540 19.17 39.97 -38.32
N ILE A 541 18.87 39.40 -37.13
CA ILE A 541 18.39 40.18 -35.99
C ILE A 541 19.47 41.09 -35.41
N ALA A 542 20.73 40.60 -35.34
CA ALA A 542 21.85 41.43 -34.91
C ALA A 542 22.04 42.68 -35.81
N LYS A 543 21.86 42.55 -37.14
CA LYS A 543 21.89 43.67 -38.07
C LYS A 543 20.78 44.68 -37.79
N LYS A 544 19.61 44.26 -37.41
CA LYS A 544 18.50 45.14 -37.05
C LYS A 544 18.75 45.90 -35.74
N LEU A 545 19.40 45.26 -34.77
CA LEU A 545 19.66 45.75 -33.43
C LEU A 545 21.03 46.44 -33.27
N LYS A 546 21.76 46.71 -34.34
CA LYS A 546 23.14 47.20 -34.29
C LYS A 546 23.37 48.49 -33.47
N ASN A 547 22.33 49.29 -33.27
CA ASN A 547 22.41 50.55 -32.54
C ASN A 547 21.94 50.40 -31.07
N GLU A 548 21.42 49.23 -30.67
CA GLU A 548 20.91 49.00 -29.32
C GLU A 548 22.04 48.86 -28.30
N ALA A 549 21.81 49.26 -27.06
CA ALA A 549 22.74 49.06 -25.97
C ALA A 549 22.86 47.52 -25.64
N PRO A 550 23.97 47.06 -25.08
CA PRO A 550 24.22 45.62 -24.85
C PRO A 550 23.10 44.89 -24.13
N ASP A 551 22.46 45.52 -23.14
CA ASP A 551 21.35 44.93 -22.37
C ASP A 551 20.07 44.80 -23.21
N SER A 552 19.69 45.85 -23.93
CA SER A 552 18.55 45.86 -24.86
C SER A 552 18.76 44.85 -25.99
N PHE A 553 19.96 44.79 -26.53
CA PHE A 553 20.35 43.84 -27.58
C PHE A 553 20.17 42.37 -27.15
N CYS A 554 20.76 41.98 -26.03
CA CYS A 554 20.63 40.61 -25.50
C CYS A 554 19.19 40.26 -25.12
N LYS A 555 18.44 41.17 -24.46
CA LYS A 555 17.03 40.96 -24.07
C LYS A 555 16.15 40.77 -25.30
N THR A 556 16.34 41.55 -26.36
CA THR A 556 15.55 41.44 -27.58
C THR A 556 15.84 40.11 -28.31
N ILE A 557 17.12 39.70 -28.41
CA ILE A 557 17.46 38.38 -28.98
C ILE A 557 16.83 37.25 -28.14
N SER A 558 16.91 37.33 -26.82
CA SER A 558 16.28 36.34 -25.95
C SER A 558 14.77 36.24 -26.21
N GLN A 559 14.08 37.36 -26.39
CA GLN A 559 12.65 37.38 -26.68
C GLN A 559 12.35 36.79 -28.07
N GLU A 560 13.11 37.16 -29.09
CA GLU A 560 12.96 36.60 -30.44
C GLU A 560 13.16 35.07 -30.49
N VAL A 561 14.12 34.54 -29.71
CA VAL A 561 14.32 33.10 -29.58
C VAL A 561 13.13 32.45 -28.90
N MET A 562 12.60 33.06 -27.83
CA MET A 562 11.40 32.55 -27.16
C MET A 562 10.15 32.59 -28.06
N ASP A 563 9.97 33.67 -28.79
CA ASP A 563 8.84 33.81 -29.73
C ASP A 563 8.93 32.81 -30.88
N PHE A 564 10.15 32.48 -31.31
CA PHE A 564 10.41 31.46 -32.35
C PHE A 564 10.08 30.04 -31.83
N THR A 565 10.46 29.70 -30.60
CA THR A 565 10.22 28.36 -30.04
C THR A 565 8.76 28.15 -29.64
N GLY A 566 8.03 29.20 -29.29
CA GLY A 566 6.62 29.14 -28.90
C GLY A 566 6.41 28.27 -27.65
N SER A 567 5.64 27.19 -27.80
CA SER A 567 5.33 26.26 -26.69
C SER A 567 6.34 25.12 -26.51
N GLU A 568 7.34 25.02 -27.38
CA GLU A 568 8.34 23.97 -27.27
C GLU A 568 9.25 24.23 -26.05
N PRO A 569 9.61 23.18 -25.31
CA PRO A 569 10.51 23.33 -24.17
C PRO A 569 11.91 23.74 -24.66
N GLN A 570 12.59 24.56 -23.86
CA GLN A 570 13.96 25.00 -24.14
C GLN A 570 14.88 23.78 -24.29
N ALA A 571 15.54 23.67 -25.44
CA ALA A 571 16.35 22.50 -25.79
C ALA A 571 17.72 22.51 -25.11
N ASP A 572 18.39 23.67 -24.98
CA ASP A 572 19.68 23.86 -24.33
C ASP A 572 19.73 25.14 -23.48
N ASP A 573 20.79 25.26 -22.65
CA ASP A 573 21.08 26.48 -21.92
C ASP A 573 21.29 27.66 -22.90
N ILE A 574 20.74 28.82 -22.59
CA ILE A 574 20.87 30.02 -23.42
C ILE A 574 21.69 31.04 -22.66
N THR A 575 22.92 31.26 -23.13
CA THR A 575 23.84 32.22 -22.54
C THR A 575 24.29 33.23 -23.57
N MET A 576 24.29 34.50 -23.16
CA MET A 576 24.67 35.62 -24.02
C MET A 576 25.53 36.61 -23.24
N LEU A 577 26.53 37.21 -23.93
CA LEU A 577 27.35 38.29 -23.38
C LEU A 577 27.59 39.30 -24.49
N ALA A 578 27.29 40.55 -24.26
CA ALA A 578 27.59 41.65 -25.18
C ALA A 578 28.45 42.70 -24.46
N ILE A 579 29.55 43.12 -25.11
CA ILE A 579 30.43 44.16 -24.62
C ILE A 579 30.62 45.23 -25.71
N ARG A 580 30.36 46.48 -25.37
CA ARG A 580 30.60 47.65 -26.24
C ARG A 580 31.78 48.43 -25.69
N PHE A 581 32.67 48.83 -26.57
CA PHE A 581 33.79 49.71 -26.26
C PHE A 581 33.42 51.16 -26.61
N ASN A 582 33.32 52.04 -25.61
CA ASN A 582 32.80 53.41 -25.78
C ASN A 582 33.93 54.42 -25.97
N ASP A 583 35.01 54.31 -25.21
CA ASP A 583 36.18 55.22 -25.36
C ASP A 583 37.43 54.60 -24.73
N THR A 584 38.59 55.16 -25.04
CA THR A 584 39.83 54.77 -24.38
C THR A 584 39.87 55.36 -22.98
N MET A 585 40.34 54.58 -22.02
CA MET A 585 40.54 55.02 -20.66
C MET A 585 41.59 56.13 -20.57
N ASP A 586 41.20 57.31 -20.06
CA ASP A 586 42.15 58.42 -19.85
C ASP A 586 43.08 58.08 -18.70
N ILE A 587 44.39 58.24 -18.89
CA ILE A 587 45.42 57.89 -17.91
C ILE A 587 45.31 58.75 -16.64
N SER A 588 44.57 59.88 -16.70
CA SER A 588 44.34 60.78 -15.60
C SER A 588 43.41 60.28 -14.50
N ASP A 589 42.51 59.32 -14.79
CA ASP A 589 41.48 58.83 -13.89
C ASP A 589 41.88 57.62 -13.02
N SER A 590 43.12 57.13 -13.16
CA SER A 590 43.60 55.94 -12.44
C SER A 590 43.89 56.12 -10.94
N ASN A 591 43.76 57.33 -10.40
CA ASN A 591 44.06 57.58 -8.96
C ASN A 591 42.83 57.43 -8.04
N ASP A 592 41.63 57.38 -8.56
CA ASP A 592 40.41 57.31 -7.73
C ASP A 592 39.88 55.91 -7.42
N LEU A 593 40.46 54.86 -8.04
CA LEU A 593 40.02 53.48 -7.91
C LEU A 593 40.64 52.70 -6.72
N ASN A 594 41.51 53.32 -5.93
CA ASN A 594 42.16 52.64 -4.77
C ASN A 594 41.44 52.89 -3.44
N GLU A 595 40.32 53.59 -3.37
CA GLU A 595 39.63 53.88 -2.08
C GLU A 595 38.30 53.12 -1.83
N GLU A 596 37.85 52.25 -2.76
CA GLU A 596 36.67 51.40 -2.54
C GLU A 596 36.98 49.88 -2.72
N ASN A 597 37.79 49.32 -1.83
CA ASN A 597 37.88 47.89 -1.54
C ASN A 597 37.63 47.59 -0.08
#